data_ed22e3909e8464b3b542782c1184d195
#
_entry.id   ed22e3909e8464b3b542782c1184d195
#
_cell.length_a   1.000
_cell.length_b   1.000
_cell.length_c   1.000
_cell.angle_alpha   90.00
_cell.angle_beta   90.00
_cell.angle_gamma   90.00
#
_symmetry.space_group_name_H-M   'P 1'
#
loop_
_entity.id
_entity.type
_entity.pdbx_description
1 polymer ?
#
loop_
_entity_poly.entity_id
_entity_poly.type
_entity_poly.pdbx_seq_one_letter_code
_entity_poly.pdbx_strand_id
1 'polypeptide(L)'
;PRFSPDGKKIIMSFAKDGNSDIYTMDLENRIVERITNHPSIDTSPSYSPDGKYITFNSDRSGYQQIYVMKSDGSKVKRVSFGNGLYGTPVWSPRGDLIAFTKLHKGKFYIGVMRTDGTGERLLTENYYQEAPSWSPNGRVLIFYRETKSNSEGKGFTAKLWSIDLTGYNERQVITETDASDPSWSSLLSN
;
A
#
# COMPACT_ATOMS: atom_id res chain seq x y z
N PRO A 1 -10.24 0.86 -0.45
CA PRO A 1 -10.55 1.97 0.45
C PRO A 1 -9.83 1.81 1.81
N ARG A 2 -9.55 2.93 2.47
CA ARG A 2 -8.93 2.98 3.81
C ARG A 2 -9.58 4.07 4.64
N PHE A 3 -9.64 3.90 5.94
CA PHE A 3 -10.12 4.93 6.86
C PHE A 3 -9.08 6.04 7.06
N SER A 4 -9.58 7.26 7.27
CA SER A 4 -8.77 8.34 7.86
C SER A 4 -8.39 7.98 9.31
N PRO A 5 -7.28 8.57 9.85
CA PRO A 5 -6.85 8.26 11.22
C PRO A 5 -7.88 8.55 12.31
N ASP A 6 -8.75 9.53 12.09
CA ASP A 6 -9.86 9.88 12.99
C ASP A 6 -11.14 9.05 12.77
N GLY A 7 -11.12 8.14 11.78
CA GLY A 7 -12.25 7.27 11.44
C GLY A 7 -13.45 7.97 10.80
N LYS A 8 -13.35 9.26 10.45
CA LYS A 8 -14.49 10.05 9.94
C LYS A 8 -14.63 10.01 8.42
N LYS A 9 -13.56 9.69 7.70
CA LYS A 9 -13.54 9.63 6.23
C LYS A 9 -13.02 8.27 5.74
N ILE A 10 -13.42 7.93 4.52
CA ILE A 10 -12.79 6.87 3.72
C ILE A 10 -12.04 7.54 2.57
N ILE A 11 -10.83 7.06 2.30
CA ILE A 11 -10.07 7.40 1.10
C ILE A 11 -10.03 6.20 0.14
N MET A 12 -10.19 6.46 -1.14
CA MET A 12 -10.29 5.41 -2.17
C MET A 12 -9.81 5.89 -3.52
N SER A 13 -9.47 4.97 -4.39
CA SER A 13 -9.39 5.21 -5.83
C SER A 13 -10.77 4.99 -6.43
N PHE A 14 -11.18 5.90 -7.30
CA PHE A 14 -12.43 5.78 -8.01
C PHE A 14 -12.24 6.12 -9.49
N ALA A 15 -12.70 5.21 -10.35
CA ALA A 15 -12.61 5.39 -11.80
C ALA A 15 -13.87 6.11 -12.29
N LYS A 16 -13.68 7.24 -12.97
CA LYS A 16 -14.74 8.03 -13.57
C LYS A 16 -14.25 8.62 -14.91
N ASP A 17 -15.10 8.59 -15.92
CA ASP A 17 -14.82 9.17 -17.25
C ASP A 17 -13.50 8.67 -17.89
N GLY A 18 -13.16 7.39 -17.65
CA GLY A 18 -11.97 6.75 -18.22
C GLY A 18 -10.67 7.03 -17.47
N ASN A 19 -10.70 7.73 -16.33
CA ASN A 19 -9.54 7.94 -15.47
C ASN A 19 -9.79 7.51 -14.02
N SER A 20 -8.73 7.16 -13.31
CA SER A 20 -8.77 6.83 -11.88
C SER A 20 -8.09 7.91 -11.06
N ASP A 21 -8.79 8.46 -10.10
CA ASP A 21 -8.32 9.48 -9.18
C ASP A 21 -8.56 9.10 -7.73
N ILE A 22 -7.93 9.85 -6.84
CA ILE A 22 -8.12 9.71 -5.40
C ILE A 22 -9.33 10.55 -4.97
N TYR A 23 -10.22 9.90 -4.22
CA TYR A 23 -11.40 10.50 -3.64
C TYR A 23 -11.44 10.25 -2.14
N THR A 24 -12.11 11.15 -1.43
CA THR A 24 -12.52 10.93 -0.03
C THR A 24 -14.04 10.94 0.07
N MET A 25 -14.57 10.21 1.04
CA MET A 25 -15.98 10.26 1.40
C MET A 25 -16.08 10.46 2.92
N ASP A 26 -16.81 11.50 3.29
CA ASP A 26 -17.20 11.72 4.68
C ASP A 26 -18.26 10.69 5.08
N LEU A 27 -18.08 10.05 6.24
CA LEU A 27 -18.95 8.94 6.66
C LEU A 27 -20.27 9.41 7.30
N GLU A 28 -20.31 10.62 7.84
CA GLU A 28 -21.51 11.18 8.47
C GLU A 28 -22.48 11.70 7.41
N ASN A 29 -22.03 12.60 6.56
CA ASN A 29 -22.88 13.26 5.57
C ASN A 29 -22.79 12.63 4.15
N ARG A 30 -21.89 11.65 3.93
CA ARG A 30 -21.68 10.93 2.67
C ARG A 30 -21.24 11.82 1.50
N ILE A 31 -20.65 12.96 1.78
CA ILE A 31 -20.09 13.84 0.76
C ILE A 31 -18.82 13.21 0.19
N VAL A 32 -18.77 13.09 -1.13
CA VAL A 32 -17.61 12.59 -1.88
C VAL A 32 -16.87 13.76 -2.50
N GLU A 33 -15.57 13.86 -2.22
CA GLU A 33 -14.69 14.89 -2.74
C GLU A 33 -13.56 14.27 -3.56
N ARG A 34 -13.31 14.79 -4.76
CA ARG A 34 -12.15 14.41 -5.58
C ARG A 34 -10.93 15.15 -5.09
N ILE A 35 -9.87 14.40 -4.76
CA ILE A 35 -8.61 14.94 -4.19
C ILE A 35 -7.56 15.13 -5.28
N THR A 36 -7.45 14.20 -6.24
CA THR A 36 -6.57 14.38 -7.39
C THR A 36 -7.37 14.60 -8.67
N ASN A 37 -6.79 15.40 -9.59
CA ASN A 37 -7.36 15.70 -10.89
C ASN A 37 -6.21 15.78 -11.90
N HIS A 38 -5.70 14.63 -12.30
CA HIS A 38 -4.58 14.51 -13.25
C HIS A 38 -4.96 13.49 -14.33
N PRO A 39 -4.51 13.65 -15.60
CA PRO A 39 -4.81 12.66 -16.65
C PRO A 39 -4.21 11.26 -16.39
N SER A 40 -3.28 11.15 -15.47
CA SER A 40 -2.66 9.89 -15.06
C SER A 40 -3.53 9.12 -14.07
N ILE A 41 -3.31 7.83 -14.01
CA ILE A 41 -4.00 6.90 -13.11
C ILE A 41 -3.43 7.04 -11.70
N ASP A 42 -4.24 7.54 -10.76
CA ASP A 42 -3.91 7.67 -9.34
C ASP A 42 -4.65 6.61 -8.53
N THR A 43 -3.91 5.77 -7.79
CA THR A 43 -4.49 4.61 -7.07
C THR A 43 -3.85 4.38 -5.70
N SER A 44 -4.44 3.44 -4.94
CA SER A 44 -3.88 2.91 -3.69
C SER A 44 -3.52 3.97 -2.65
N PRO A 45 -4.43 4.92 -2.32
CA PRO A 45 -4.12 5.96 -1.35
C PRO A 45 -4.03 5.42 0.08
N SER A 46 -3.17 6.06 0.89
CA SER A 46 -3.04 5.80 2.33
C SER A 46 -2.70 7.09 3.07
N TYR A 47 -3.46 7.40 4.13
CA TYR A 47 -3.17 8.54 4.99
C TYR A 47 -1.91 8.34 5.82
N SER A 48 -1.20 9.44 6.11
CA SER A 48 -0.27 9.49 7.24
C SER A 48 -1.03 9.39 8.57
N PRO A 49 -0.42 8.88 9.66
CA PRO A 49 -1.11 8.68 10.94
C PRO A 49 -1.61 9.98 11.59
N ASP A 50 -1.04 11.13 11.23
CA ASP A 50 -1.52 12.45 11.68
C ASP A 50 -2.58 13.06 10.74
N GLY A 51 -2.96 12.36 9.67
CA GLY A 51 -3.96 12.80 8.69
C GLY A 51 -3.55 13.95 7.78
N LYS A 52 -2.30 14.45 7.87
CA LYS A 52 -1.87 15.64 7.11
C LYS A 52 -1.42 15.35 5.69
N TYR A 53 -1.02 14.09 5.42
CA TYR A 53 -0.50 13.67 4.13
C TYR A 53 -1.20 12.41 3.63
N ILE A 54 -1.10 12.19 2.33
CA ILE A 54 -1.55 11.00 1.63
C ILE A 54 -0.39 10.49 0.78
N THR A 55 -0.05 9.21 0.88
CA THR A 55 0.76 8.51 -0.12
C THR A 55 -0.14 7.81 -1.10
N PHE A 56 0.25 7.74 -2.38
CA PHE A 56 -0.53 7.10 -3.43
C PHE A 56 0.37 6.65 -4.59
N ASN A 57 -0.18 5.86 -5.46
CA ASN A 57 0.45 5.36 -6.68
C ASN A 57 0.01 6.19 -7.88
N SER A 58 0.94 6.55 -8.77
CA SER A 58 0.63 7.29 -9.99
C SER A 58 1.61 6.97 -11.12
N ASP A 59 1.12 6.96 -12.35
CA ASP A 59 1.93 6.80 -13.56
C ASP A 59 2.28 8.13 -14.24
N ARG A 60 2.06 9.27 -13.57
CA ARG A 60 2.32 10.62 -14.11
C ARG A 60 3.76 10.91 -14.55
N SER A 61 4.71 10.07 -14.15
CA SER A 61 6.10 10.12 -14.60
C SER A 61 6.43 9.11 -15.70
N GLY A 62 5.42 8.57 -16.39
CA GLY A 62 5.53 7.62 -17.48
C GLY A 62 5.33 6.16 -17.05
N TYR A 63 5.49 5.83 -15.77
CA TYR A 63 5.23 4.51 -15.19
C TYR A 63 4.96 4.63 -13.70
N GLN A 64 4.40 3.58 -13.12
CA GLN A 64 3.91 3.58 -11.74
C GLN A 64 5.00 3.86 -10.72
N GLN A 65 4.79 4.92 -9.93
CA GLN A 65 5.67 5.39 -8.88
C GLN A 65 4.85 5.82 -7.65
N ILE A 66 5.53 5.97 -6.51
CA ILE A 66 4.92 6.43 -5.27
C ILE A 66 5.07 7.95 -5.17
N TYR A 67 3.95 8.58 -4.81
CA TYR A 67 3.85 10.01 -4.56
C TYR A 67 3.33 10.26 -3.15
N VAL A 68 3.66 11.43 -2.64
CA VAL A 68 3.11 11.99 -1.40
C VAL A 68 2.54 13.36 -1.71
N MET A 69 1.40 13.68 -1.12
CA MET A 69 0.74 14.99 -1.19
C MET A 69 0.20 15.38 0.18
N LYS A 70 -0.20 16.64 0.35
CA LYS A 70 -1.02 17.02 1.50
C LYS A 70 -2.42 16.42 1.38
N SER A 71 -3.12 16.27 2.51
CA SER A 71 -4.47 15.69 2.53
C SER A 71 -5.52 16.50 1.77
N ASP A 72 -5.22 17.77 1.46
CA ASP A 72 -6.03 18.64 0.59
C ASP A 72 -5.73 18.46 -0.92
N GLY A 73 -4.87 17.51 -1.30
CA GLY A 73 -4.44 17.25 -2.68
C GLY A 73 -3.29 18.15 -3.17
N SER A 74 -2.85 19.12 -2.39
CA SER A 74 -1.76 20.01 -2.75
C SER A 74 -0.37 19.41 -2.51
N LYS A 75 0.67 20.04 -3.08
CA LYS A 75 2.09 19.68 -2.86
C LYS A 75 2.46 18.26 -3.25
N VAL A 76 1.92 17.78 -4.37
CA VAL A 76 2.23 16.46 -4.91
C VAL A 76 3.71 16.34 -5.23
N LYS A 77 4.37 15.33 -4.68
CA LYS A 77 5.80 15.06 -4.85
C LYS A 77 6.04 13.56 -5.04
N ARG A 78 6.83 13.20 -6.05
CA ARG A 78 7.33 11.81 -6.21
C ARG A 78 8.35 11.49 -5.11
N VAL A 79 8.28 10.27 -4.55
CA VAL A 79 9.18 9.79 -3.49
C VAL A 79 9.87 8.46 -3.84
N SER A 80 9.49 7.76 -4.91
CA SER A 80 10.21 6.57 -5.40
C SER A 80 11.04 6.91 -6.64
N PHE A 81 12.32 6.53 -6.66
CA PHE A 81 13.26 6.89 -7.72
C PHE A 81 14.08 5.69 -8.24
N GLY A 82 13.94 4.52 -7.64
CA GLY A 82 14.62 3.30 -8.06
C GLY A 82 14.06 2.74 -9.38
N ASN A 83 14.82 1.81 -9.97
CA ASN A 83 14.37 1.09 -11.15
C ASN A 83 13.19 0.16 -10.81
N GLY A 84 12.22 0.04 -11.73
CA GLY A 84 11.04 -0.81 -11.59
C GLY A 84 9.75 -0.03 -11.36
N LEU A 85 8.65 -0.77 -11.21
CA LEU A 85 7.32 -0.24 -10.92
C LEU A 85 7.08 -0.32 -9.43
N TYR A 86 6.52 0.73 -8.86
CA TYR A 86 6.15 0.80 -7.45
C TYR A 86 4.64 0.87 -7.31
N GLY A 87 4.08 0.16 -6.36
CA GLY A 87 2.63 0.11 -6.13
C GLY A 87 2.25 -0.10 -4.67
N THR A 88 0.96 -0.04 -4.41
CA THR A 88 0.31 -0.33 -3.13
C THR A 88 0.99 0.31 -1.90
N PRO A 89 1.31 1.62 -1.94
CA PRO A 89 1.99 2.26 -0.81
C PRO A 89 1.09 2.33 0.42
N VAL A 90 1.66 2.07 1.59
CA VAL A 90 0.97 2.16 2.88
C VAL A 90 1.84 2.89 3.89
N TRP A 91 1.31 3.96 4.46
CA TRP A 91 2.01 4.72 5.49
C TRP A 91 2.10 3.94 6.80
N SER A 92 3.28 3.94 7.41
CA SER A 92 3.50 3.35 8.73
C SER A 92 2.68 4.05 9.80
N PRO A 93 2.09 3.33 10.78
CA PRO A 93 1.40 3.96 11.92
C PRO A 93 2.32 4.80 12.79
N ARG A 94 3.63 4.65 12.67
CA ARG A 94 4.65 5.48 13.33
C ARG A 94 4.95 6.78 12.58
N GLY A 95 4.51 6.92 11.33
CA GLY A 95 4.70 8.11 10.51
C GLY A 95 6.07 8.23 9.84
N ASP A 96 6.97 7.31 10.06
CA ASP A 96 8.38 7.37 9.64
C ASP A 96 8.69 6.68 8.31
N LEU A 97 7.87 5.71 7.90
CA LEU A 97 8.09 4.89 6.73
C LEU A 97 6.85 4.77 5.84
N ILE A 98 7.09 4.40 4.58
CA ILE A 98 6.09 3.93 3.62
C ILE A 98 6.49 2.50 3.23
N ALA A 99 5.60 1.53 3.42
CA ALA A 99 5.73 0.20 2.83
C ALA A 99 5.16 0.19 1.42
N PHE A 100 5.69 -0.65 0.54
CA PHE A 100 5.28 -0.70 -0.86
C PHE A 100 5.51 -2.08 -1.47
N THR A 101 4.83 -2.33 -2.58
CA THR A 101 5.18 -3.38 -3.54
C THR A 101 6.07 -2.81 -4.63
N LYS A 102 7.08 -3.55 -5.04
CA LYS A 102 7.94 -3.21 -6.19
C LYS A 102 8.02 -4.37 -7.16
N LEU A 103 7.80 -4.11 -8.44
CA LEU A 103 8.08 -5.04 -9.53
C LEU A 103 9.36 -4.61 -10.24
N HIS A 104 10.36 -5.48 -10.23
CA HIS A 104 11.64 -5.25 -10.91
C HIS A 104 12.20 -6.55 -11.49
N LYS A 105 12.56 -6.54 -12.77
CA LYS A 105 13.12 -7.71 -13.49
C LYS A 105 12.26 -8.98 -13.35
N GLY A 106 10.93 -8.83 -13.41
CA GLY A 106 9.98 -9.95 -13.34
C GLY A 106 9.78 -10.54 -11.94
N LYS A 107 10.27 -9.86 -10.90
CA LYS A 107 10.08 -10.27 -9.49
C LYS A 107 9.40 -9.19 -8.68
N PHE A 108 8.60 -9.60 -7.73
CA PHE A 108 7.91 -8.74 -6.80
C PHE A 108 8.66 -8.70 -5.46
N TYR A 109 8.71 -7.52 -4.89
CA TYR A 109 9.34 -7.23 -3.61
C TYR A 109 8.35 -6.51 -2.70
N ILE A 110 8.36 -6.84 -1.42
CA ILE A 110 7.82 -5.96 -0.38
C ILE A 110 9.00 -5.16 0.16
N GLY A 111 8.86 -3.85 0.17
CA GLY A 111 9.90 -2.94 0.61
C GLY A 111 9.37 -1.85 1.52
N VAL A 112 10.30 -1.11 2.11
CA VAL A 112 10.05 0.09 2.90
C VAL A 112 11.02 1.20 2.51
N MET A 113 10.57 2.45 2.62
CA MET A 113 11.41 3.65 2.45
C MET A 113 10.98 4.70 3.47
N ARG A 114 11.84 5.69 3.72
CA ARG A 114 11.43 6.89 4.46
C ARG A 114 10.39 7.68 3.67
N THR A 115 9.65 8.53 4.36
CA THR A 115 8.56 9.32 3.74
C THR A 115 9.05 10.36 2.74
N ASP A 116 10.34 10.68 2.74
CA ASP A 116 11.00 11.52 1.75
C ASP A 116 11.55 10.73 0.53
N GLY A 117 11.44 9.39 0.57
CA GLY A 117 11.90 8.46 -0.46
C GLY A 117 13.32 7.93 -0.26
N THR A 118 14.03 8.38 0.77
CA THR A 118 15.38 7.88 1.07
C THR A 118 15.35 6.55 1.83
N GLY A 119 16.48 5.85 1.85
CA GLY A 119 16.64 4.63 2.65
C GLY A 119 15.75 3.47 2.21
N GLU A 120 15.49 3.34 0.90
CA GLU A 120 14.79 2.18 0.35
C GLU A 120 15.47 0.88 0.77
N ARG A 121 14.69 -0.05 1.27
CA ARG A 121 15.10 -1.42 1.59
C ARG A 121 14.05 -2.39 1.08
N LEU A 122 14.48 -3.40 0.33
CA LEU A 122 13.66 -4.53 -0.08
C LEU A 122 13.77 -5.61 0.99
N LEU A 123 12.65 -6.02 1.56
CA LEU A 123 12.59 -6.95 2.69
C LEU A 123 12.44 -8.40 2.22
N THR A 124 11.71 -8.62 1.13
CA THR A 124 11.41 -9.96 0.59
C THR A 124 11.33 -9.92 -0.94
N GLU A 125 11.63 -11.05 -1.57
CA GLU A 125 11.56 -11.26 -3.02
C GLU A 125 10.73 -12.50 -3.32
N ASN A 126 9.81 -12.41 -4.30
CA ASN A 126 9.06 -13.57 -4.77
C ASN A 126 8.58 -13.38 -6.22
N TYR A 127 8.02 -14.47 -6.79
CA TYR A 127 7.38 -14.42 -8.10
C TYR A 127 6.18 -13.49 -8.13
N TYR A 128 5.30 -13.56 -7.12
CA TYR A 128 4.17 -12.65 -6.95
C TYR A 128 3.85 -12.45 -5.46
N GLN A 129 3.86 -11.21 -5.02
CA GLN A 129 3.48 -10.80 -3.67
C GLN A 129 3.12 -9.32 -3.68
N GLU A 130 2.08 -8.93 -2.93
CA GLU A 130 1.55 -7.57 -2.94
C GLU A 130 0.84 -7.17 -1.64
N ALA A 131 0.35 -5.93 -1.64
CA ALA A 131 -0.55 -5.35 -0.67
C ALA A 131 -0.05 -5.44 0.78
N PRO A 132 1.11 -4.82 1.09
CA PRO A 132 1.58 -4.77 2.45
C PRO A 132 0.63 -4.00 3.37
N SER A 133 0.47 -4.49 4.60
CA SER A 133 -0.26 -3.82 5.67
C SER A 133 0.56 -3.84 6.95
N TRP A 134 0.56 -2.74 7.70
CA TRP A 134 1.34 -2.59 8.92
C TRP A 134 0.62 -3.17 10.13
N SER A 135 1.37 -3.85 10.99
CA SER A 135 0.93 -4.07 12.37
C SER A 135 0.78 -2.73 13.11
N PRO A 136 -0.12 -2.61 14.11
CA PRO A 136 -0.38 -1.35 14.81
C PRO A 136 0.85 -0.71 15.46
N ASN A 137 1.84 -1.52 15.86
CA ASN A 137 3.10 -1.04 16.42
C ASN A 137 4.14 -0.64 15.37
N GLY A 138 3.84 -0.79 14.06
CA GLY A 138 4.72 -0.43 12.95
C GLY A 138 6.00 -1.26 12.85
N ARG A 139 6.01 -2.49 13.37
CA ARG A 139 7.21 -3.35 13.38
C ARG A 139 7.14 -4.54 12.42
N VAL A 140 5.94 -4.95 12.04
CA VAL A 140 5.68 -6.12 11.20
C VAL A 140 4.83 -5.70 10.01
N LEU A 141 5.12 -6.24 8.85
CA LEU A 141 4.27 -6.18 7.67
C LEU A 141 3.60 -7.53 7.47
N ILE A 142 2.32 -7.50 7.08
CA ILE A 142 1.60 -8.63 6.53
C ILE A 142 1.29 -8.31 5.07
N PHE A 143 1.38 -9.30 4.20
CA PHE A 143 1.14 -9.18 2.77
C PHE A 143 0.64 -10.52 2.23
N TYR A 144 0.11 -10.56 1.02
CA TYR A 144 -0.20 -11.83 0.39
C TYR A 144 0.84 -12.21 -0.66
N ARG A 145 0.95 -13.51 -0.87
CA ARG A 145 1.84 -14.13 -1.85
C ARG A 145 1.09 -15.25 -2.57
N GLU A 146 1.21 -15.29 -3.88
CA GLU A 146 0.76 -16.42 -4.66
C GLU A 146 1.81 -17.53 -4.69
N THR A 147 1.38 -18.73 -4.44
CA THR A 147 2.18 -19.94 -4.53
C THR A 147 1.50 -20.96 -5.45
N LYS A 148 2.28 -21.82 -6.09
CA LYS A 148 1.72 -22.91 -6.89
C LYS A 148 0.94 -23.87 -5.99
N SER A 149 -0.27 -24.22 -6.40
CA SER A 149 -1.18 -25.02 -5.57
C SER A 149 -0.89 -26.52 -5.57
N ASN A 150 -0.18 -27.03 -6.59
CA ASN A 150 0.15 -28.45 -6.69
C ASN A 150 1.52 -28.70 -7.34
N SER A 151 1.99 -29.95 -7.27
CA SER A 151 3.26 -30.41 -7.86
C SER A 151 3.31 -30.26 -9.40
N GLU A 152 2.16 -30.21 -10.06
CA GLU A 152 2.06 -30.03 -11.51
C GLU A 152 2.11 -28.55 -11.94
N GLY A 153 2.13 -27.63 -10.98
CA GLY A 153 2.16 -26.18 -11.24
C GLY A 153 0.85 -25.61 -11.82
N LYS A 154 -0.24 -26.34 -11.68
CA LYS A 154 -1.58 -25.90 -12.07
C LYS A 154 -2.32 -25.28 -10.90
N GLY A 155 -2.80 -24.06 -11.13
CA GLY A 155 -3.46 -23.24 -10.12
C GLY A 155 -2.48 -22.46 -9.23
N PHE A 156 -2.99 -21.40 -8.65
CA PHE A 156 -2.29 -20.58 -7.66
C PHE A 156 -3.16 -20.48 -6.42
N THR A 157 -2.52 -20.44 -5.26
CA THR A 157 -3.18 -20.18 -3.99
C THR A 157 -2.59 -18.90 -3.41
N ALA A 158 -3.45 -18.00 -2.97
CA ALA A 158 -3.03 -16.81 -2.27
C ALA A 158 -2.94 -17.09 -0.77
N LYS A 159 -1.78 -16.86 -0.18
CA LYS A 159 -1.52 -17.07 1.24
C LYS A 159 -0.96 -15.81 1.88
N LEU A 160 -1.30 -15.59 3.14
CA LEU A 160 -0.77 -14.48 3.90
C LEU A 160 0.62 -14.80 4.45
N TRP A 161 1.47 -13.80 4.42
CA TRP A 161 2.83 -13.86 4.95
C TRP A 161 3.10 -12.64 5.82
N SER A 162 3.95 -12.78 6.80
CA SER A 162 4.42 -11.68 7.64
C SER A 162 5.94 -11.62 7.65
N ILE A 163 6.48 -10.41 7.77
CA ILE A 163 7.92 -10.15 7.91
C ILE A 163 8.14 -8.97 8.84
N ASP A 164 9.16 -9.00 9.65
CA ASP A 164 9.55 -7.84 10.45
C ASP A 164 10.41 -6.83 9.65
N LEU A 165 10.56 -5.62 10.18
CA LEU A 165 11.31 -4.55 9.53
C LEU A 165 12.80 -4.83 9.38
N THR A 166 13.35 -5.84 10.04
CA THR A 166 14.75 -6.25 9.87
C THR A 166 14.96 -7.06 8.60
N GLY A 167 13.86 -7.56 7.98
CA GLY A 167 13.89 -8.46 6.84
C GLY A 167 14.08 -9.92 7.25
N TYR A 168 14.07 -10.20 8.55
CA TYR A 168 14.09 -11.55 9.10
C TYR A 168 12.71 -11.98 9.59
N ASN A 169 12.60 -13.22 10.09
CA ASN A 169 11.36 -13.78 10.63
C ASN A 169 10.18 -13.77 9.62
N GLU A 170 10.50 -13.97 8.34
CA GLU A 170 9.46 -14.19 7.33
C GLU A 170 8.75 -15.49 7.63
N ARG A 171 7.42 -15.47 7.72
CA ARG A 171 6.61 -16.65 8.00
C ARG A 171 5.23 -16.55 7.38
N GLN A 172 4.70 -17.72 7.01
CA GLN A 172 3.31 -17.80 6.58
C GLN A 172 2.36 -17.60 7.77
N VAL A 173 1.34 -16.82 7.57
CA VAL A 173 0.18 -16.73 8.47
C VAL A 173 -0.82 -17.78 8.03
N ILE A 174 -1.12 -18.73 8.91
CA ILE A 174 -2.00 -19.86 8.58
C ILE A 174 -3.45 -19.34 8.49
N THR A 175 -4.08 -19.62 7.36
CA THR A 175 -5.51 -19.37 7.09
C THR A 175 -6.15 -20.67 6.59
N GLU A 176 -7.41 -20.92 6.94
CA GLU A 176 -8.14 -22.13 6.51
C GLU A 176 -8.34 -22.17 5.00
N THR A 177 -8.51 -21.01 4.37
CA THR A 177 -8.72 -20.85 2.94
C THR A 177 -7.64 -19.97 2.31
N ASP A 178 -7.73 -19.73 1.01
CA ASP A 178 -6.95 -18.70 0.34
C ASP A 178 -7.31 -17.34 0.90
N ALA A 179 -6.29 -16.47 0.99
CA ALA A 179 -6.44 -15.13 1.56
C ALA A 179 -5.52 -14.12 0.87
N SER A 180 -6.08 -12.92 0.59
CA SER A 180 -5.38 -11.77 -0.01
C SER A 180 -5.75 -10.48 0.72
N ASP A 181 -5.11 -9.38 0.37
CA ASP A 181 -5.42 -8.02 0.82
C ASP A 181 -5.57 -7.88 2.36
N PRO A 182 -4.55 -8.29 3.12
CA PRO A 182 -4.64 -8.30 4.57
C PRO A 182 -4.74 -6.89 5.14
N SER A 183 -5.48 -6.76 6.23
CA SER A 183 -5.56 -5.54 7.02
C SER A 183 -5.45 -5.88 8.51
N TRP A 184 -4.60 -5.15 9.22
CA TRP A 184 -4.52 -5.23 10.67
C TRP A 184 -5.64 -4.39 11.31
N SER A 185 -6.27 -4.91 12.35
CA SER A 185 -7.10 -4.10 13.23
C SER A 185 -6.22 -3.26 14.16
N SER A 186 -6.77 -2.15 14.67
CA SER A 186 -6.19 -1.46 15.81
C SER A 186 -6.12 -2.41 17.01
N LEU A 187 -5.20 -2.14 17.94
CA LEU A 187 -5.21 -2.84 19.23
C LEU A 187 -6.54 -2.56 19.91
N LEU A 188 -7.23 -3.63 20.32
CA LEU A 188 -8.40 -3.48 21.16
C LEU A 188 -7.96 -2.87 22.50
N SER A 189 -8.56 -1.76 22.89
CA SER A 189 -8.44 -1.26 24.26
C SER A 189 -9.13 -2.25 25.19
N ASN A 190 -8.38 -2.84 26.11
CA ASN A 190 -8.93 -3.61 27.22
C ASN A 190 -9.74 -2.71 28.13
#